data_fc5242c535f1aa6a97341a85cf2cddb5
#
_entry.id   fc5242c535f1aa6a97341a85cf2cddb5
#
_cell.length_a   1.000
_cell.length_b   1.000
_cell.length_c   1.000
_cell.angle_alpha   90.00
_cell.angle_beta   90.00
_cell.angle_gamma   90.00
#
_symmetry.space_group_name_H-M   'P 1'
#
loop_
_entity.id
_entity.type
_entity.pdbx_description
1 polymer ?
#
loop_
_entity_poly.entity_id
_entity_poly.type
_entity_poly.pdbx_seq_one_letter_code
_entity_poly.pdbx_strand_id
1 'polypeptide(L)'
;MRKQYLSAPLPFVGQKRMFAREFIKVLKQYPEDTVFVDLFGGSGLLSHITKCQKPDATVIYNDFDGYRNRLQHIPQTNHLLADLRKMVETEGIPKHSCIRGELRDRIFARLEQEEREGGYIDFITISSGLMFSMKYKLSIPEMKKEALYNNLRKSDYPTCEDYLEGITVVSCDYKEVFARYKDMPNVVYLVDPPYLSTDVGTYN
;
A
#
# COMPACT_ATOMS: atom_id res chain seq x y z
N MET A 1 12.75 -17.81 -10.75
CA MET A 1 11.67 -18.08 -9.76
C MET A 1 11.23 -16.73 -9.22
N ARG A 2 9.94 -16.42 -9.29
CA ARG A 2 9.36 -15.13 -8.83
C ARG A 2 9.59 -14.95 -7.33
N LYS A 3 9.96 -13.74 -6.90
CA LYS A 3 10.08 -13.42 -5.48
C LYS A 3 8.69 -13.41 -4.84
N GLN A 4 8.52 -14.18 -3.78
CA GLN A 4 7.28 -14.19 -3.02
C GLN A 4 7.34 -13.19 -1.87
N TYR A 5 6.41 -12.26 -1.85
CA TYR A 5 6.20 -11.33 -0.76
C TYR A 5 5.12 -11.88 0.19
N LEU A 6 5.40 -11.87 1.49
CA LEU A 6 4.43 -12.24 2.54
C LEU A 6 3.88 -11.01 3.28
N SER A 7 4.28 -9.82 2.86
CA SER A 7 3.77 -8.52 3.29
C SER A 7 3.78 -7.56 2.12
N ALA A 8 2.88 -6.61 2.13
CA ALA A 8 2.85 -5.57 1.10
C ALA A 8 4.14 -4.74 1.10
N PRO A 9 4.67 -4.34 -0.07
CA PRO A 9 5.90 -3.55 -0.19
C PRO A 9 5.84 -2.20 0.52
N LEU A 10 4.71 -1.50 0.42
CA LEU A 10 4.46 -0.21 1.04
C LEU A 10 3.43 -0.31 2.16
N PRO A 11 3.39 0.64 3.11
CA PRO A 11 2.35 0.70 4.13
C PRO A 11 0.95 0.70 3.51
N PHE A 12 0.06 -0.09 4.10
CA PHE A 12 -1.35 -0.17 3.71
C PHE A 12 -2.18 -0.57 4.93
N VAL A 13 -3.35 0.08 5.11
CA VAL A 13 -4.28 -0.25 6.19
C VAL A 13 -4.92 -1.62 5.90
N GLY A 14 -5.02 -2.47 6.90
CA GLY A 14 -5.72 -3.74 6.77
C GLY A 14 -5.01 -4.83 5.97
N GLN A 15 -3.70 -4.65 5.62
CA GLN A 15 -2.99 -5.72 4.87
C GLN A 15 -3.02 -7.06 5.62
N LYS A 16 -3.25 -8.14 4.89
CA LYS A 16 -3.50 -9.49 5.43
C LYS A 16 -2.23 -10.32 5.68
N ARG A 17 -1.09 -9.67 6.02
CA ARG A 17 0.20 -10.35 6.25
C ARG A 17 0.13 -11.48 7.29
N MET A 18 -0.70 -11.31 8.32
CA MET A 18 -0.86 -12.33 9.38
C MET A 18 -1.54 -13.59 8.87
N PHE A 19 -2.37 -13.48 7.84
CA PHE A 19 -3.11 -14.59 7.24
C PHE A 19 -2.39 -15.21 6.03
N ALA A 20 -1.27 -14.64 5.57
CA ALA A 20 -0.59 -15.05 4.35
C ALA A 20 -0.25 -16.55 4.31
N ARG A 21 0.24 -17.10 5.42
CA ARG A 21 0.61 -18.52 5.51
C ARG A 21 -0.60 -19.46 5.46
N GLU A 22 -1.69 -19.10 6.12
CA GLU A 22 -2.92 -19.90 6.11
C GLU A 22 -3.60 -19.79 4.73
N PHE A 23 -3.59 -18.62 4.13
CA PHE A 23 -4.09 -18.41 2.78
C PHE A 23 -3.36 -19.30 1.75
N ILE A 24 -2.03 -19.44 1.83
CA ILE A 24 -1.25 -20.36 1.00
C ILE A 24 -1.75 -21.81 1.12
N LYS A 25 -2.11 -22.25 2.33
CA LYS A 25 -2.66 -23.60 2.53
C LYS A 25 -4.02 -23.77 1.86
N VAL A 26 -4.86 -22.74 1.94
CA VAL A 26 -6.18 -22.73 1.29
C VAL A 26 -6.06 -22.78 -0.24
N LEU A 27 -5.12 -22.04 -0.82
CA LEU A 27 -4.89 -22.03 -2.27
C LEU A 27 -4.57 -23.42 -2.85
N LYS A 28 -3.93 -24.31 -2.08
CA LYS A 28 -3.62 -25.69 -2.51
C LYS A 28 -4.85 -26.55 -2.81
N GLN A 29 -6.03 -26.16 -2.31
CA GLN A 29 -7.29 -26.88 -2.50
C GLN A 29 -7.93 -26.60 -3.86
N TYR A 30 -7.46 -25.57 -4.58
CA TYR A 30 -8.02 -25.16 -5.86
C TYR A 30 -7.19 -25.70 -7.02
N PRO A 31 -7.82 -26.07 -8.17
CA PRO A 31 -7.13 -26.43 -9.39
C PRO A 31 -6.22 -25.32 -9.93
N GLU A 32 -5.26 -25.69 -10.80
CA GLU A 32 -4.31 -24.73 -11.38
C GLU A 32 -4.98 -23.80 -12.43
N ASP A 33 -6.07 -24.21 -13.03
CA ASP A 33 -6.85 -23.46 -14.02
C ASP A 33 -7.93 -22.55 -13.38
N THR A 34 -7.92 -22.43 -12.05
CA THR A 34 -8.87 -21.55 -11.32
C THR A 34 -8.68 -20.10 -11.71
N VAL A 35 -9.77 -19.36 -11.87
CA VAL A 35 -9.79 -17.92 -12.03
C VAL A 35 -10.01 -17.27 -10.65
N PHE A 36 -9.03 -16.53 -10.15
CA PHE A 36 -9.14 -15.82 -8.88
C PHE A 36 -9.45 -14.35 -9.13
N VAL A 37 -10.49 -13.85 -8.50
CA VAL A 37 -10.96 -12.47 -8.62
C VAL A 37 -10.94 -11.80 -7.25
N ASP A 38 -10.00 -10.87 -7.05
CA ASP A 38 -9.86 -10.11 -5.81
C ASP A 38 -10.70 -8.83 -5.90
N LEU A 39 -11.88 -8.86 -5.29
CA LEU A 39 -12.86 -7.78 -5.37
C LEU A 39 -12.44 -6.52 -4.59
N PHE A 40 -11.73 -6.71 -3.47
CA PHE A 40 -11.28 -5.65 -2.57
C PHE A 40 -9.77 -5.75 -2.39
N GLY A 41 -9.05 -5.64 -3.49
CA GLY A 41 -7.65 -6.01 -3.59
C GLY A 41 -6.68 -5.26 -2.67
N GLY A 42 -7.03 -4.02 -2.27
CA GLY A 42 -6.26 -3.20 -1.35
C GLY A 42 -4.77 -3.13 -1.74
N SER A 43 -3.88 -3.69 -0.93
CA SER A 43 -2.44 -3.75 -1.24
C SER A 43 -2.04 -4.81 -2.28
N GLY A 44 -2.98 -5.57 -2.84
CA GLY A 44 -2.71 -6.66 -3.78
C GLY A 44 -1.98 -7.87 -3.18
N LEU A 45 -1.86 -7.97 -1.85
CA LEU A 45 -1.08 -9.03 -1.22
C LEU A 45 -1.66 -10.43 -1.47
N LEU A 46 -2.98 -10.59 -1.39
CA LEU A 46 -3.62 -11.87 -1.64
C LEU A 46 -3.50 -12.26 -3.13
N SER A 47 -3.71 -11.31 -4.03
CA SER A 47 -3.52 -11.50 -5.47
C SER A 47 -2.07 -11.89 -5.81
N HIS A 48 -1.08 -11.21 -5.20
CA HIS A 48 0.34 -11.55 -5.36
C HIS A 48 0.65 -12.96 -4.89
N ILE A 49 0.22 -13.33 -3.67
CA ILE A 49 0.42 -14.68 -3.12
C ILE A 49 -0.25 -15.73 -4.02
N THR A 50 -1.49 -15.47 -4.48
CA THR A 50 -2.20 -16.37 -5.38
C THR A 50 -1.38 -16.62 -6.65
N LYS A 51 -0.90 -15.56 -7.31
CA LYS A 51 -0.11 -15.69 -8.54
C LYS A 51 1.24 -16.39 -8.31
N CYS A 52 1.85 -16.22 -7.14
CA CYS A 52 3.08 -16.96 -6.79
C CYS A 52 2.83 -18.45 -6.56
N GLN A 53 1.70 -18.80 -5.94
CA GLN A 53 1.36 -20.19 -5.62
C GLN A 53 0.72 -20.93 -6.80
N LYS A 54 0.08 -20.21 -7.71
CA LYS A 54 -0.64 -20.68 -8.88
C LYS A 54 -0.18 -19.92 -10.12
N PRO A 55 1.03 -20.18 -10.66
CA PRO A 55 1.60 -19.41 -11.75
C PRO A 55 0.75 -19.42 -13.04
N ASP A 56 0.04 -20.51 -13.31
CA ASP A 56 -0.79 -20.66 -14.49
C ASP A 56 -2.22 -20.15 -14.31
N ALA A 57 -2.65 -19.90 -13.07
CA ALA A 57 -3.97 -19.36 -12.79
C ALA A 57 -4.15 -17.94 -13.33
N THR A 58 -5.37 -17.62 -13.76
CA THR A 58 -5.78 -16.24 -14.05
C THR A 58 -6.08 -15.53 -12.72
N VAL A 59 -5.39 -14.41 -12.46
CA VAL A 59 -5.60 -13.60 -11.26
C VAL A 59 -6.00 -12.19 -11.69
N ILE A 60 -7.18 -11.77 -11.26
CA ILE A 60 -7.72 -10.42 -11.46
C ILE A 60 -7.66 -9.69 -10.11
N TYR A 61 -6.99 -8.55 -10.08
CA TYR A 61 -6.83 -7.70 -8.92
C TYR A 61 -7.55 -6.37 -9.13
N ASN A 62 -8.53 -6.06 -8.29
CA ASN A 62 -9.21 -4.79 -8.30
C ASN A 62 -8.45 -3.77 -7.45
N ASP A 63 -7.67 -2.92 -8.11
CA ASP A 63 -6.86 -1.85 -7.53
C ASP A 63 -7.67 -0.56 -7.39
N PHE A 64 -8.75 -0.61 -6.62
CA PHE A 64 -9.62 0.55 -6.41
C PHE A 64 -8.90 1.68 -5.65
N ASP A 65 -8.01 1.33 -4.73
CA ASP A 65 -7.22 2.26 -3.91
C ASP A 65 -5.96 2.81 -4.60
N GLY A 66 -5.69 2.43 -5.86
CA GLY A 66 -4.54 2.91 -6.63
C GLY A 66 -3.17 2.46 -6.11
N TYR A 67 -3.09 1.30 -5.48
CA TYR A 67 -1.84 0.79 -4.91
C TYR A 67 -0.76 0.54 -5.97
N ARG A 68 -1.15 0.12 -7.19
CA ARG A 68 -0.24 -0.01 -8.34
C ARG A 68 0.49 1.31 -8.63
N ASN A 69 -0.23 2.42 -8.62
CA ASN A 69 0.36 3.73 -8.83
C ASN A 69 1.40 4.07 -7.74
N ARG A 70 1.11 3.74 -6.48
CA ARG A 70 2.05 3.92 -5.36
C ARG A 70 3.32 3.10 -5.54
N LEU A 71 3.22 1.85 -6.01
CA LEU A 71 4.38 0.99 -6.32
C LEU A 71 5.26 1.58 -7.41
N GLN A 72 4.67 2.16 -8.45
CA GLN A 72 5.39 2.79 -9.56
C GLN A 72 6.18 4.04 -9.11
N HIS A 73 5.73 4.70 -8.05
CA HIS A 73 6.36 5.91 -7.51
C HIS A 73 7.24 5.65 -6.28
N ILE A 74 7.66 4.41 -6.03
CA ILE A 74 8.61 4.09 -4.95
C ILE A 74 9.91 4.92 -5.06
N PRO A 75 10.52 5.13 -6.24
CA PRO A 75 11.72 5.96 -6.34
C PRO A 75 11.51 7.40 -5.87
N GLN A 76 10.41 8.04 -6.27
CA GLN A 76 10.07 9.41 -5.87
C GLN A 76 9.76 9.48 -4.35
N THR A 77 9.02 8.50 -3.84
CA THR A 77 8.73 8.37 -2.41
C THR A 77 10.02 8.22 -1.60
N ASN A 78 10.96 7.40 -2.06
CA ASN A 78 12.27 7.22 -1.42
C ASN A 78 13.10 8.50 -1.42
N HIS A 79 13.09 9.25 -2.52
CA HIS A 79 13.78 10.53 -2.63
C HIS A 79 13.26 11.53 -1.57
N LEU A 80 11.95 11.69 -1.50
CA LEU A 80 11.32 12.54 -0.50
C LEU A 80 11.61 12.08 0.95
N LEU A 81 11.53 10.76 1.21
CA LEU A 81 11.89 10.19 2.50
C LEU A 81 13.37 10.42 2.87
N ALA A 82 14.28 10.42 1.89
CA ALA A 82 15.70 10.70 2.11
C ALA A 82 15.91 12.14 2.60
N ASP A 83 15.22 13.11 1.98
CA ASP A 83 15.25 14.50 2.42
C ASP A 83 14.72 14.65 3.85
N LEU A 84 13.59 14.01 4.16
CA LEU A 84 13.00 14.05 5.51
C LEU A 84 13.92 13.39 6.55
N ARG A 85 14.55 12.25 6.23
CA ARG A 85 15.54 11.61 7.11
C ARG A 85 16.72 12.54 7.40
N LYS A 86 17.28 13.16 6.35
CA LYS A 86 18.39 14.10 6.49
C LYS A 86 18.04 15.27 7.40
N MET A 87 16.83 15.84 7.27
CA MET A 87 16.37 16.93 8.15
C MET A 87 16.32 16.49 9.63
N VAL A 88 15.73 15.32 9.88
CA VAL A 88 15.56 14.77 11.24
C VAL A 88 16.92 14.38 11.86
N GLU A 89 17.83 13.80 11.06
CA GLU A 89 19.18 13.42 11.48
C GLU A 89 20.04 14.65 11.82
N THR A 90 19.97 15.69 10.98
CA THR A 90 20.70 16.96 11.21
C THR A 90 20.32 17.61 12.54
N GLU A 91 19.05 17.55 12.90
CA GLU A 91 18.55 18.09 14.18
C GLU A 91 18.68 17.10 15.36
N GLY A 92 19.24 15.91 15.11
CA GLY A 92 19.47 14.91 16.15
C GLY A 92 18.21 14.37 16.82
N ILE A 93 17.06 14.36 16.13
CA ILE A 93 15.79 13.90 16.71
C ILE A 93 15.78 12.37 16.84
N PRO A 94 15.70 11.82 18.07
CA PRO A 94 15.69 10.38 18.27
C PRO A 94 14.46 9.71 17.65
N LYS A 95 14.59 8.41 17.37
CA LYS A 95 13.48 7.58 16.89
C LYS A 95 12.30 7.65 17.89
N HIS A 96 11.10 7.73 17.36
CA HIS A 96 9.83 7.86 18.11
C HIS A 96 9.66 9.15 18.90
N SER A 97 10.58 10.11 18.77
CA SER A 97 10.45 11.42 19.41
C SER A 97 9.59 12.37 18.60
N CYS A 98 8.95 13.31 19.29
CA CYS A 98 8.09 14.31 18.66
C CYS A 98 8.93 15.34 17.88
N ILE A 99 8.47 15.71 16.71
CA ILE A 99 9.04 16.75 15.85
C ILE A 99 8.20 18.02 16.02
N ARG A 100 8.83 19.12 16.42
CA ARG A 100 8.18 20.39 16.75
C ARG A 100 8.96 21.59 16.19
N GLY A 101 8.37 22.78 16.32
CA GLY A 101 9.02 24.05 16.00
C GLY A 101 9.49 24.14 14.56
N GLU A 102 10.61 24.77 14.34
CA GLU A 102 11.16 25.07 13.01
C GLU A 102 11.36 23.82 12.15
N LEU A 103 11.81 22.69 12.73
CA LEU A 103 11.95 21.45 11.97
C LEU A 103 10.61 20.96 11.39
N ARG A 104 9.53 21.05 12.18
CA ARG A 104 8.19 20.70 11.73
C ARG A 104 7.77 21.57 10.54
N ASP A 105 8.02 22.87 10.63
CA ASP A 105 7.67 23.84 9.58
C ASP A 105 8.48 23.57 8.30
N ARG A 106 9.76 23.27 8.43
CA ARG A 106 10.64 22.89 7.30
C ARG A 106 10.20 21.59 6.62
N ILE A 107 9.74 20.59 7.39
CA ILE A 107 9.19 19.35 6.83
C ILE A 107 7.95 19.66 6.00
N PHE A 108 7.02 20.45 6.52
CA PHE A 108 5.83 20.82 5.73
C PHE A 108 6.19 21.68 4.52
N ALA A 109 7.11 22.61 4.65
CA ALA A 109 7.59 23.41 3.51
C ALA A 109 8.17 22.53 2.39
N ARG A 110 8.92 21.47 2.74
CA ARG A 110 9.45 20.51 1.76
C ARG A 110 8.33 19.71 1.07
N LEU A 111 7.32 19.25 1.82
CA LEU A 111 6.15 18.56 1.25
C LEU A 111 5.36 19.50 0.31
N GLU A 112 5.11 20.74 0.72
CA GLU A 112 4.44 21.74 -0.10
C GLU A 112 5.24 22.15 -1.34
N GLN A 113 6.56 22.12 -1.26
CA GLN A 113 7.41 22.33 -2.42
C GLN A 113 7.23 21.18 -3.44
N GLU A 114 7.26 19.92 -2.98
CA GLU A 114 7.02 18.76 -3.84
C GLU A 114 5.67 18.85 -4.56
N GLU A 115 4.61 19.21 -3.82
CA GLU A 115 3.27 19.38 -4.37
C GLU A 115 3.20 20.50 -5.42
N ARG A 116 3.82 21.68 -5.15
CA ARG A 116 3.87 22.80 -6.10
C ARG A 116 4.66 22.50 -7.37
N GLU A 117 5.70 21.69 -7.28
CA GLU A 117 6.51 21.27 -8.40
C GLU A 117 5.86 20.15 -9.22
N GLY A 118 4.66 19.70 -8.84
CA GLY A 118 3.94 18.61 -9.48
C GLY A 118 4.54 17.22 -9.22
N GLY A 119 5.36 17.10 -8.16
CA GLY A 119 5.92 15.84 -7.71
C GLY A 119 4.88 14.91 -7.08
N TYR A 120 5.20 13.63 -7.03
CA TYR A 120 4.35 12.61 -6.43
C TYR A 120 4.60 12.47 -4.94
N ILE A 121 3.54 12.57 -4.14
CA ILE A 121 3.59 12.31 -2.69
C ILE A 121 2.73 11.09 -2.35
N ASP A 122 3.35 10.00 -1.93
CA ASP A 122 2.63 8.89 -1.28
C ASP A 122 2.31 9.27 0.17
N PHE A 123 1.19 9.94 0.35
CA PHE A 123 0.74 10.44 1.65
C PHE A 123 0.63 9.35 2.71
N ILE A 124 0.20 8.12 2.34
CA ILE A 124 0.11 7.00 3.28
C ILE A 124 1.50 6.62 3.79
N THR A 125 2.47 6.50 2.89
CA THR A 125 3.85 6.16 3.26
C THR A 125 4.51 7.29 4.05
N ILE A 126 4.36 8.54 3.64
CA ILE A 126 4.93 9.71 4.32
C ILE A 126 4.31 9.86 5.72
N SER A 127 2.98 9.82 5.84
CA SER A 127 2.31 9.94 7.14
C SER A 127 2.64 8.78 8.07
N SER A 128 2.81 7.55 7.55
CA SER A 128 3.25 6.41 8.37
C SER A 128 4.64 6.61 8.98
N GLY A 129 5.51 7.37 8.29
CA GLY A 129 6.86 7.71 8.77
C GLY A 129 6.91 8.90 9.71
N LEU A 130 5.91 9.76 9.70
CA LEU A 130 5.88 11.02 10.45
C LEU A 130 4.81 11.07 11.54
N MET A 131 3.94 10.07 11.65
CA MET A 131 2.83 10.08 12.61
C MET A 131 2.79 8.84 13.46
N PHE A 132 1.92 8.84 14.46
CA PHE A 132 1.66 7.66 15.26
C PHE A 132 1.05 6.55 14.39
N SER A 133 1.37 5.30 14.73
CA SER A 133 0.89 4.11 14.04
C SER A 133 -0.62 4.19 13.77
N MET A 134 -1.00 3.85 12.54
CA MET A 134 -2.39 3.78 12.04
C MET A 134 -3.12 5.13 11.83
N LYS A 135 -2.46 6.26 12.01
CA LYS A 135 -3.01 7.57 11.65
C LYS A 135 -2.50 7.99 10.27
N TYR A 136 -3.06 7.42 9.23
CA TYR A 136 -2.74 7.83 7.86
C TYR A 136 -3.53 9.08 7.50
N LYS A 137 -2.90 9.95 6.72
CA LYS A 137 -3.51 11.16 6.17
C LYS A 137 -3.27 11.19 4.67
N LEU A 138 -4.20 11.78 3.94
CA LEU A 138 -4.18 11.80 2.48
C LEU A 138 -3.82 13.18 1.91
N SER A 139 -3.54 14.17 2.77
CA SER A 139 -3.19 15.52 2.35
C SER A 139 -2.34 16.26 3.38
N ILE A 140 -1.59 17.28 2.91
CA ILE A 140 -0.81 18.17 3.79
C ILE A 140 -1.69 18.88 4.83
N PRO A 141 -2.88 19.47 4.46
CA PRO A 141 -3.75 20.09 5.43
C PRO A 141 -4.22 19.17 6.56
N GLU A 142 -4.47 17.89 6.26
CA GLU A 142 -4.81 16.90 7.29
C GLU A 142 -3.61 16.56 8.16
N MET A 143 -2.42 16.39 7.57
CA MET A 143 -1.19 16.15 8.31
C MET A 143 -0.84 17.30 9.26
N LYS A 144 -1.10 18.55 8.86
CA LYS A 144 -0.86 19.74 9.70
C LYS A 144 -1.68 19.78 10.98
N LYS A 145 -2.80 19.07 11.05
CA LYS A 145 -3.65 18.98 12.27
C LYS A 145 -3.09 18.00 13.30
N GLU A 146 -2.10 17.19 12.93
CA GLU A 146 -1.54 16.13 13.77
C GLU A 146 -0.15 16.49 14.32
N ALA A 147 0.25 15.83 15.39
CA ALA A 147 1.63 15.88 15.88
C ALA A 147 2.53 15.00 15.00
N LEU A 148 3.72 15.50 14.68
CA LEU A 148 4.71 14.72 13.94
C LEU A 148 5.69 14.02 14.89
N TYR A 149 6.14 12.85 14.47
CA TYR A 149 7.10 12.00 15.17
C TYR A 149 8.14 11.44 14.21
N ASN A 150 9.36 11.19 14.71
CA ASN A 150 10.38 10.50 13.93
C ASN A 150 10.11 8.98 13.89
N ASN A 151 9.23 8.53 13.01
CA ASN A 151 8.99 7.12 12.71
C ASN A 151 9.56 6.71 11.34
N LEU A 152 10.37 7.58 10.70
CA LEU A 152 10.95 7.36 9.38
C LEU A 152 11.79 6.07 9.35
N ARG A 153 11.62 5.25 8.31
CA ARG A 153 12.50 4.10 8.06
C ARG A 153 13.94 4.58 7.84
N LYS A 154 14.90 3.78 8.31
CA LYS A 154 16.32 4.03 8.06
C LYS A 154 16.74 3.74 6.61
N SER A 155 16.08 2.79 5.96
CA SER A 155 16.38 2.34 4.59
C SER A 155 15.25 2.66 3.64
N ASP A 156 15.56 2.76 2.37
CA ASP A 156 14.60 2.93 1.28
C ASP A 156 13.67 1.72 1.14
N TYR A 157 12.50 1.93 0.56
CA TYR A 157 11.65 0.87 0.09
C TYR A 157 12.26 0.26 -1.17
N PRO A 158 12.38 -1.07 -1.27
CA PRO A 158 12.87 -1.69 -2.49
C PRO A 158 11.87 -1.47 -3.63
N THR A 159 12.36 -1.31 -4.84
CA THR A 159 11.51 -1.40 -6.04
C THR A 159 10.93 -2.80 -6.14
N CYS A 160 9.66 -2.88 -6.50
CA CYS A 160 8.90 -4.14 -6.49
C CYS A 160 8.16 -4.30 -7.83
N GLU A 161 8.92 -4.21 -8.94
CA GLU A 161 8.38 -4.30 -10.31
C GLU A 161 7.70 -5.63 -10.57
N ASP A 162 8.21 -6.71 -9.95
CA ASP A 162 7.68 -8.07 -10.03
C ASP A 162 6.44 -8.34 -9.15
N TYR A 163 6.04 -7.38 -8.31
CA TYR A 163 4.97 -7.62 -7.33
C TYR A 163 3.61 -7.92 -7.98
N LEU A 164 3.23 -7.18 -9.01
CA LEU A 164 1.98 -7.37 -9.76
C LEU A 164 2.18 -8.04 -11.13
N GLU A 165 3.36 -8.59 -11.39
CA GLU A 165 3.66 -9.26 -12.63
C GLU A 165 2.67 -10.42 -12.90
N GLY A 166 2.20 -10.56 -14.14
CA GLY A 166 1.28 -11.61 -14.57
C GLY A 166 -0.12 -11.56 -13.90
N ILE A 167 -0.45 -10.47 -13.19
CA ILE A 167 -1.77 -10.21 -12.61
C ILE A 167 -2.50 -9.21 -13.51
N THR A 168 -3.75 -9.48 -13.80
CA THR A 168 -4.63 -8.54 -14.52
C THR A 168 -5.15 -7.51 -13.51
N VAL A 169 -4.72 -6.26 -13.67
CA VAL A 169 -5.14 -5.17 -12.78
C VAL A 169 -6.32 -4.44 -13.41
N VAL A 170 -7.41 -4.31 -12.65
CA VAL A 170 -8.58 -3.49 -12.96
C VAL A 170 -8.79 -2.47 -11.85
N SER A 171 -9.54 -1.38 -12.11
CA SER A 171 -9.88 -0.38 -11.10
C SER A 171 -11.30 0.10 -11.36
N CYS A 172 -12.27 -0.50 -10.68
CA CYS A 172 -13.69 -0.16 -10.79
C CYS A 172 -14.46 -0.60 -9.55
N ASP A 173 -15.73 -0.24 -9.45
CA ASP A 173 -16.60 -0.69 -8.37
C ASP A 173 -16.62 -2.23 -8.30
N TYR A 174 -16.55 -2.78 -7.09
CA TYR A 174 -16.52 -4.24 -6.88
C TYR A 174 -17.72 -4.96 -7.47
N LYS A 175 -18.89 -4.29 -7.55
CA LYS A 175 -20.10 -4.85 -8.18
C LYS A 175 -19.93 -5.05 -9.68
N GLU A 176 -19.22 -4.11 -10.32
CA GLU A 176 -18.89 -4.23 -11.75
C GLU A 176 -17.92 -5.38 -11.99
N VAL A 177 -16.90 -5.51 -11.15
CA VAL A 177 -15.96 -6.63 -11.19
C VAL A 177 -16.72 -7.94 -11.00
N PHE A 178 -17.55 -8.03 -9.97
CA PHE A 178 -18.36 -9.22 -9.70
C PHE A 178 -19.26 -9.58 -10.88
N ALA A 179 -20.00 -8.61 -11.42
CA ALA A 179 -20.91 -8.82 -12.56
C ALA A 179 -20.18 -9.34 -13.81
N ARG A 180 -18.94 -8.89 -14.04
CA ARG A 180 -18.12 -9.28 -15.19
C ARG A 180 -17.68 -10.74 -15.14
N TYR A 181 -17.43 -11.29 -13.96
CA TYR A 181 -16.85 -12.63 -13.79
C TYR A 181 -17.81 -13.67 -13.20
N LYS A 182 -19.00 -13.30 -12.72
CA LYS A 182 -19.93 -14.20 -12.00
C LYS A 182 -20.38 -15.43 -12.79
N ASP A 183 -20.43 -15.35 -14.12
CA ASP A 183 -20.90 -16.42 -14.98
C ASP A 183 -19.73 -17.23 -15.60
N MET A 184 -18.48 -16.91 -15.25
CA MET A 184 -17.33 -17.69 -15.71
C MET A 184 -17.20 -18.99 -14.90
N PRO A 185 -16.82 -20.11 -15.56
CA PRO A 185 -16.56 -21.35 -14.84
C PRO A 185 -15.28 -21.22 -13.98
N ASN A 186 -15.21 -22.00 -12.90
CA ASN A 186 -14.04 -22.12 -12.02
C ASN A 186 -13.57 -20.79 -11.39
N VAL A 187 -14.50 -19.88 -11.08
CA VAL A 187 -14.16 -18.61 -10.43
C VAL A 187 -14.16 -18.75 -8.91
N VAL A 188 -13.12 -18.21 -8.29
CA VAL A 188 -13.00 -18.02 -6.83
C VAL A 188 -12.85 -16.53 -6.53
N TYR A 189 -13.74 -16.00 -5.71
CA TYR A 189 -13.66 -14.60 -5.27
C TYR A 189 -12.89 -14.50 -3.97
N LEU A 190 -11.91 -13.60 -3.94
CA LEU A 190 -11.26 -13.15 -2.72
C LEU A 190 -12.06 -11.92 -2.23
N VAL A 191 -12.68 -12.07 -1.05
CA VAL A 191 -13.61 -11.07 -0.51
C VAL A 191 -13.11 -10.59 0.84
N ASP A 192 -12.56 -9.39 0.87
CA ASP A 192 -12.02 -8.74 2.07
C ASP A 192 -12.48 -7.28 2.14
N PRO A 193 -13.79 -7.04 2.34
CA PRO A 193 -14.34 -5.69 2.35
C PRO A 193 -13.86 -4.91 3.58
N PRO A 194 -13.84 -3.56 3.50
CA PRO A 194 -13.64 -2.71 4.68
C PRO A 194 -14.64 -3.06 5.78
N TYR A 195 -14.17 -3.19 7.02
CA TYR A 195 -15.07 -3.47 8.15
C TYR A 195 -15.86 -2.21 8.52
N LEU A 196 -17.16 -2.35 8.78
CA LEU A 196 -18.05 -1.25 9.18
C LEU A 196 -17.58 -0.53 10.45
N SER A 197 -16.79 -1.18 11.29
CA SER A 197 -16.24 -0.63 12.54
C SER A 197 -14.84 -0.01 12.38
N THR A 198 -14.25 -0.04 11.19
CA THR A 198 -12.95 0.62 10.93
C THR A 198 -13.17 2.04 10.46
N ASP A 199 -12.23 2.93 10.80
CA ASP A 199 -12.17 4.26 10.21
C ASP A 199 -11.90 4.10 8.71
N VAL A 200 -12.95 4.28 7.91
CA VAL A 200 -12.90 4.13 6.44
C VAL A 200 -12.39 5.38 5.74
N GLY A 201 -11.97 6.41 6.48
CA GLY A 201 -11.52 7.69 5.92
C GLY A 201 -10.29 7.61 5.01
N THR A 202 -9.63 6.43 4.93
CA THR A 202 -8.48 6.17 4.04
C THR A 202 -8.81 5.23 2.88
N TYR A 203 -10.04 4.77 2.76
CA TYR A 203 -10.54 4.03 1.59
C TYR A 203 -11.31 4.98 0.66
N ASN A 204 -11.13 4.83 -0.63
CA ASN A 204 -11.90 5.54 -1.66
C ASN A 204 -13.26 4.88 -1.89
#